data_c255328d244e6d6d5a6f30d2ee2080b4
#
_entry.id   c255328d244e6d6d5a6f30d2ee2080b4
#
_cell.length_a   1.000
_cell.length_b   1.000
_cell.length_c   1.000
_cell.angle_alpha   90.00
_cell.angle_beta   90.00
_cell.angle_gamma   90.00
#
_symmetry.space_group_name_H-M   'P 1'
#
loop_
_entity.id
_entity.type
_entity.pdbx_description
1 polymer ?
#
loop_
_entity_poly.entity_id
_entity_poly.type
_entity_poly.pdbx_seq_one_letter_code
_entity_poly.pdbx_strand_id
1 'polypeptide(L)'
;MTYSTRLPRYGDKTNSAFFEEYLQRLLEERDKSGLTDMIGGIEAMLISVEPGNSVEYIAELALMSPYEYLVTLDSEKHLTHVLRIDMNSPDILLREPKDVKHSDIFRSLNDLYPVGSRRPHSRYLGEILHCKDRHQVVSLQQQREFRFFQVGQLAELDLPLNVSISKPSPYTQNIVGYMERQTDNIRVYQHGNCIILPQAQAANDRGKEMQERLGIKDFLCPVDHLATRIYSQNREVALLEYLGLSSYYYWGSYDITDQNSSTNVTKSAHELQESRSPAKVFTANNHPYCVNHLDQLPSPTENFVRNYGPRLHHIAVEVKDGQVNGREYIDLVVDAIAGQGKGFLLETIGSRNEGLKQIFSSASDFSSLIIEYVQRFGDFQGFF
;
A
#
# COMPACT_ATOMS: atom_id res chain seq x y z
N MET A 1 23.35 -13.39 -2.43
CA MET A 1 23.05 -12.93 -3.79
C MET A 1 23.51 -11.49 -3.90
N THR A 2 24.46 -11.19 -4.77
CA THR A 2 24.81 -9.80 -5.07
C THR A 2 23.66 -9.21 -5.85
N TYR A 3 22.84 -8.40 -5.21
CA TYR A 3 21.83 -7.62 -5.91
C TYR A 3 22.56 -6.71 -6.88
N SER A 4 22.42 -7.05 -8.16
CA SER A 4 22.96 -6.22 -9.21
C SER A 4 22.36 -4.83 -9.05
N THR A 5 23.19 -3.85 -8.77
CA THR A 5 22.88 -2.42 -8.86
C THR A 5 22.59 -2.01 -10.31
N ARG A 6 21.96 -2.88 -11.08
CA ARG A 6 21.52 -2.53 -12.43
C ARG A 6 20.42 -1.52 -12.27
N LEU A 7 20.78 -0.28 -12.49
CA LEU A 7 19.78 0.75 -12.71
C LEU A 7 18.83 0.31 -13.80
N PRO A 8 17.56 0.57 -13.61
CA PRO A 8 16.55 0.19 -14.57
C PRO A 8 16.86 0.84 -15.93
N ARG A 9 16.53 0.13 -16.97
CA ARG A 9 16.68 0.62 -18.34
C ARG A 9 15.73 1.76 -18.68
N TYR A 10 14.77 2.05 -17.80
CA TYR A 10 13.69 2.99 -17.98
C TYR A 10 13.69 4.01 -16.83
N GLY A 11 13.28 5.24 -17.11
CA GLY A 11 13.03 6.25 -16.11
C GLY A 11 13.91 7.50 -16.20
N ASP A 12 13.65 8.39 -15.27
CA ASP A 12 14.36 9.66 -15.12
C ASP A 12 15.84 9.46 -14.80
N LYS A 13 16.71 9.82 -15.73
CA LYS A 13 18.17 9.68 -15.57
C LYS A 13 18.74 10.52 -14.45
N THR A 14 18.18 11.70 -14.20
CA THR A 14 18.66 12.60 -13.15
C THR A 14 18.35 12.02 -11.78
N ASN A 15 17.15 11.49 -11.62
CA ASN A 15 16.71 10.83 -10.39
C ASN A 15 17.48 9.53 -10.16
N SER A 16 17.68 8.77 -11.22
CA SER A 16 18.50 7.56 -11.16
C SER A 16 19.94 7.84 -10.73
N ALA A 17 20.57 8.91 -11.25
CA ALA A 17 21.92 9.31 -10.87
C ALA A 17 22.03 9.68 -9.37
N PHE A 18 21.03 10.37 -8.82
CA PHE A 18 20.97 10.63 -7.38
C PHE A 18 20.93 9.35 -6.56
N PHE A 19 20.08 8.41 -6.95
CA PHE A 19 19.97 7.13 -6.24
C PHE A 19 21.24 6.26 -6.40
N GLU A 20 21.96 6.33 -7.54
CA GLU A 20 23.26 5.65 -7.68
C GLU A 20 24.24 6.03 -6.58
N GLU A 21 24.33 7.30 -6.23
CA GLU A 21 25.26 7.78 -5.23
C GLU A 21 24.94 7.26 -3.82
N TYR A 22 23.65 7.25 -3.44
CA TYR A 22 23.23 6.91 -2.06
C TYR A 22 22.82 5.46 -1.88
N LEU A 23 22.31 4.81 -2.91
CA LEU A 23 21.83 3.43 -2.83
C LEU A 23 22.92 2.44 -2.49
N GLN A 24 24.09 2.56 -3.12
CA GLN A 24 25.16 1.60 -2.91
C GLN A 24 25.55 1.55 -1.43
N ARG A 25 25.75 2.70 -0.81
CA ARG A 25 26.09 2.78 0.60
C ARG A 25 24.99 2.21 1.50
N LEU A 26 23.74 2.57 1.25
CA LEU A 26 22.60 2.09 2.03
C LEU A 26 22.46 0.57 1.93
N LEU A 27 22.57 0.00 0.73
CA LEU A 27 22.47 -1.44 0.50
C LEU A 27 23.65 -2.19 1.13
N GLU A 28 24.87 -1.66 1.02
CA GLU A 28 26.04 -2.24 1.68
C GLU A 28 25.91 -2.26 3.21
N GLU A 29 25.42 -1.17 3.81
CA GLU A 29 25.19 -1.09 5.26
C GLU A 29 24.11 -2.08 5.71
N ARG A 30 23.03 -2.21 4.93
CA ARG A 30 21.95 -3.18 5.17
C ARG A 30 22.44 -4.62 5.04
N ASP A 31 23.19 -4.94 3.99
CA ASP A 31 23.73 -6.28 3.75
C ASP A 31 24.78 -6.67 4.81
N LYS A 32 25.67 -5.76 5.18
CA LYS A 32 26.66 -5.98 6.27
C LYS A 32 25.99 -6.24 7.61
N SER A 33 24.84 -5.64 7.87
CA SER A 33 24.06 -5.89 9.10
C SER A 33 23.25 -7.19 9.05
N GLY A 34 23.13 -7.85 7.89
CA GLY A 34 22.31 -9.04 7.69
C GLY A 34 20.81 -8.76 7.54
N LEU A 35 20.37 -7.50 7.53
CA LEU A 35 18.96 -7.14 7.50
C LEU A 35 18.27 -7.61 6.20
N THR A 36 18.97 -7.62 5.07
CA THR A 36 18.40 -8.09 3.79
C THR A 36 17.91 -9.53 3.86
N ASP A 37 18.65 -10.40 4.55
CA ASP A 37 18.28 -11.81 4.70
C ASP A 37 17.28 -12.05 5.85
N MET A 38 17.12 -11.08 6.74
CA MET A 38 16.23 -11.18 7.91
C MET A 38 14.83 -10.63 7.66
N ILE A 39 14.67 -9.72 6.69
CA ILE A 39 13.40 -9.06 6.39
C ILE A 39 12.86 -9.61 5.07
N GLY A 40 11.60 -10.04 5.06
CA GLY A 40 10.88 -10.53 3.89
C GLY A 40 9.96 -9.48 3.26
N GLY A 41 8.95 -9.95 2.54
CA GLY A 41 7.94 -9.13 1.90
C GLY A 41 6.87 -8.60 2.88
N ILE A 42 5.86 -7.92 2.34
CA ILE A 42 4.72 -7.41 3.10
C ILE A 42 3.83 -8.58 3.53
N GLU A 43 3.54 -8.66 4.82
CA GLU A 43 2.61 -9.63 5.43
C GLU A 43 1.21 -9.05 5.62
N ALA A 44 1.13 -7.75 5.93
CA ALA A 44 -0.15 -7.08 6.10
C ALA A 44 -0.08 -5.59 5.78
N MET A 45 -1.20 -5.07 5.34
CA MET A 45 -1.49 -3.65 5.15
C MET A 45 -2.46 -3.19 6.24
N LEU A 46 -2.13 -2.12 6.95
CA LEU A 46 -2.98 -1.56 8.00
C LEU A 46 -3.77 -0.39 7.43
N ILE A 47 -5.10 -0.49 7.46
CA ILE A 47 -6.02 0.55 7.01
C ILE A 47 -6.95 0.88 8.16
N SER A 48 -7.08 2.15 8.51
CA SER A 48 -8.06 2.62 9.49
C SER A 48 -9.19 3.37 8.78
N VAL A 49 -10.41 3.19 9.27
CA VAL A 49 -11.63 3.83 8.75
C VAL A 49 -12.40 4.50 9.88
N GLU A 50 -13.35 5.37 9.50
CA GLU A 50 -14.25 6.00 10.49
C GLU A 50 -15.13 4.96 11.17
N PRO A 51 -15.54 5.18 12.42
CA PRO A 51 -16.54 4.36 13.12
C PRO A 51 -17.79 4.14 12.27
N GLY A 52 -18.20 2.89 12.13
CA GLY A 52 -19.37 2.48 11.34
C GLY A 52 -19.10 2.24 9.86
N ASN A 53 -17.86 2.45 9.37
CA ASN A 53 -17.55 2.32 7.94
C ASN A 53 -16.95 0.97 7.55
N SER A 54 -16.46 0.17 8.49
CA SER A 54 -15.70 -1.05 8.15
C SER A 54 -16.54 -2.08 7.42
N VAL A 55 -17.80 -2.27 7.81
CA VAL A 55 -18.69 -3.28 7.23
C VAL A 55 -18.95 -3.01 5.75
N GLU A 56 -19.30 -1.77 5.39
CA GLU A 56 -19.53 -1.42 3.99
C GLU A 56 -18.23 -1.37 3.18
N TYR A 57 -17.11 -1.01 3.80
CA TYR A 57 -15.81 -1.09 3.13
C TYR A 57 -15.37 -2.53 2.87
N ILE A 58 -15.73 -3.49 3.74
CA ILE A 58 -15.53 -4.93 3.49
C ILE A 58 -16.32 -5.37 2.25
N ALA A 59 -17.58 -4.95 2.10
CA ALA A 59 -18.38 -5.26 0.92
C ALA A 59 -17.77 -4.65 -0.37
N GLU A 60 -17.28 -3.40 -0.28
CA GLU A 60 -16.59 -2.75 -1.41
C GLU A 60 -15.31 -3.50 -1.80
N LEU A 61 -14.45 -3.85 -0.83
CA LEU A 61 -13.22 -4.60 -1.08
C LEU A 61 -13.51 -6.01 -1.63
N ALA A 62 -14.51 -6.70 -1.11
CA ALA A 62 -14.91 -8.02 -1.58
C ALA A 62 -15.44 -8.00 -3.02
N LEU A 63 -16.08 -6.90 -3.43
CA LEU A 63 -16.50 -6.69 -4.82
C LEU A 63 -15.33 -6.34 -5.74
N MET A 64 -14.45 -5.44 -5.30
CA MET A 64 -13.45 -4.79 -6.15
C MET A 64 -12.08 -5.50 -6.15
N SER A 65 -11.89 -6.54 -5.33
CA SER A 65 -10.60 -7.21 -5.17
C SER A 65 -10.79 -8.69 -4.83
N PRO A 66 -9.75 -9.52 -4.89
CA PRO A 66 -9.84 -10.92 -4.47
C PRO A 66 -9.89 -11.11 -2.95
N TYR A 67 -9.78 -10.05 -2.13
CA TYR A 67 -9.82 -10.17 -0.67
C TYR A 67 -11.15 -10.69 -0.15
N GLU A 68 -11.08 -11.55 0.89
CA GLU A 68 -12.22 -12.11 1.60
C GLU A 68 -12.06 -11.88 3.11
N TYR A 69 -13.17 -11.59 3.79
CA TYR A 69 -13.20 -11.47 5.23
C TYR A 69 -12.90 -12.82 5.88
N LEU A 70 -11.95 -12.85 6.80
CA LEU A 70 -11.56 -14.05 7.54
C LEU A 70 -12.11 -14.04 8.97
N VAL A 71 -11.84 -12.96 9.71
CA VAL A 71 -12.12 -12.87 11.14
C VAL A 71 -12.04 -11.43 11.62
N THR A 72 -12.65 -11.14 12.74
CA THR A 72 -12.50 -9.89 13.48
C THR A 72 -11.73 -10.12 14.78
N LEU A 73 -10.73 -9.31 15.02
CA LEU A 73 -10.01 -9.19 16.27
C LEU A 73 -10.72 -8.08 17.08
N ASP A 74 -11.48 -8.48 18.07
CA ASP A 74 -12.26 -7.60 18.93
C ASP A 74 -11.44 -7.19 20.16
N SER A 75 -10.84 -6.02 20.12
CA SER A 75 -10.02 -5.46 21.20
C SER A 75 -10.80 -4.42 22.03
N GLU A 76 -10.14 -3.81 23.00
CA GLU A 76 -10.76 -2.82 23.86
C GLU A 76 -11.25 -1.58 23.08
N LYS A 77 -10.43 -1.07 22.16
CA LYS A 77 -10.64 0.22 21.49
C LYS A 77 -11.06 0.09 20.02
N HIS A 78 -10.75 -1.04 19.38
CA HIS A 78 -10.97 -1.23 17.95
C HIS A 78 -11.64 -2.57 17.63
N LEU A 79 -12.31 -2.61 16.49
CA LEU A 79 -12.53 -3.80 15.70
C LEU A 79 -11.47 -3.82 14.60
N THR A 80 -10.72 -4.91 14.48
CA THR A 80 -9.74 -5.09 13.41
C THR A 80 -10.15 -6.31 12.59
N HIS A 81 -10.67 -6.06 11.39
CA HIS A 81 -11.06 -7.11 10.47
C HIS A 81 -9.86 -7.57 9.66
N VAL A 82 -9.63 -8.86 9.62
CA VAL A 82 -8.60 -9.48 8.79
C VAL A 82 -9.24 -9.91 7.48
N LEU A 83 -8.78 -9.34 6.38
CA LEU A 83 -9.15 -9.78 5.05
C LEU A 83 -7.95 -10.45 4.39
N ARG A 84 -8.17 -11.58 3.74
CA ARG A 84 -7.12 -12.43 3.16
C ARG A 84 -7.49 -12.90 1.77
N ILE A 85 -6.49 -13.05 0.91
CA ILE A 85 -6.60 -13.76 -0.37
C ILE A 85 -6.12 -15.20 -0.15
N ASP A 86 -4.85 -15.32 0.26
CA ASP A 86 -4.14 -16.58 0.54
C ASP A 86 -2.97 -16.33 1.49
N MET A 87 -2.15 -17.36 1.74
CA MET A 87 -0.98 -17.24 2.62
C MET A 87 0.24 -16.58 1.95
N ASN A 88 0.22 -16.39 0.63
CA ASN A 88 1.32 -15.81 -0.14
C ASN A 88 1.10 -14.32 -0.44
N SER A 89 -0.13 -13.84 -0.30
CA SER A 89 -0.51 -12.43 -0.47
C SER A 89 -0.60 -11.73 0.89
N PRO A 90 -0.33 -10.42 1.00
CA PRO A 90 -0.47 -9.70 2.27
C PRO A 90 -1.94 -9.65 2.71
N ASP A 91 -2.19 -9.72 4.02
CA ASP A 91 -3.51 -9.47 4.58
C ASP A 91 -3.85 -7.97 4.55
N ILE A 92 -5.13 -7.63 4.60
CA ILE A 92 -5.59 -6.30 5.01
C ILE A 92 -6.04 -6.40 6.46
N LEU A 93 -5.46 -5.59 7.33
CA LEU A 93 -5.92 -5.34 8.70
C LEU A 93 -6.74 -4.04 8.68
N LEU A 94 -8.05 -4.18 8.56
CA LEU A 94 -8.97 -3.06 8.51
C LEU A 94 -9.42 -2.71 9.92
N ARG A 95 -8.95 -1.58 10.44
CA ARG A 95 -9.22 -1.10 11.80
C ARG A 95 -10.35 -0.07 11.82
N GLU A 96 -11.25 -0.26 12.76
CA GLU A 96 -12.32 0.69 13.06
C GLU A 96 -12.31 1.00 14.57
N PRO A 97 -12.15 2.26 15.01
CA PRO A 97 -12.28 2.60 16.42
C PRO A 97 -13.73 2.46 16.87
N LYS A 98 -13.94 1.89 18.07
CA LYS A 98 -15.27 1.71 18.66
C LYS A 98 -15.90 3.02 19.17
N ASP A 99 -15.05 4.03 19.41
CA ASP A 99 -15.50 5.36 19.86
C ASP A 99 -15.04 6.43 18.85
N VAL A 100 -15.98 7.24 18.38
CA VAL A 100 -15.72 8.39 17.50
C VAL A 100 -14.78 9.43 18.11
N LYS A 101 -14.69 9.47 19.44
CA LYS A 101 -13.78 10.36 20.18
C LYS A 101 -12.41 9.78 20.41
N HIS A 102 -12.20 8.51 19.98
CA HIS A 102 -10.88 7.89 20.10
C HIS A 102 -9.82 8.80 19.50
N SER A 103 -8.74 9.03 20.24
CA SER A 103 -7.63 9.88 19.82
C SER A 103 -6.32 9.13 20.01
N ASP A 104 -5.56 9.07 18.94
CA ASP A 104 -4.23 8.50 18.90
C ASP A 104 -3.32 9.34 17.97
N ILE A 105 -2.09 8.90 17.80
CA ILE A 105 -1.14 9.59 16.92
C ILE A 105 -1.61 9.61 15.46
N PHE A 106 -2.33 8.59 14.99
CA PHE A 106 -2.77 8.51 13.59
C PHE A 106 -3.89 9.51 13.31
N ARG A 107 -4.81 9.66 14.26
CA ARG A 107 -5.80 10.74 14.22
C ARG A 107 -5.12 12.11 14.18
N SER A 108 -4.14 12.33 15.07
CA SER A 108 -3.41 13.60 15.14
C SER A 108 -2.73 13.94 13.82
N LEU A 109 -2.23 12.94 13.07
CA LEU A 109 -1.68 13.16 11.73
C LEU A 109 -2.74 13.63 10.72
N ASN A 110 -3.98 13.12 10.80
CA ASN A 110 -5.08 13.56 9.94
C ASN A 110 -5.55 14.97 10.28
N ASP A 111 -5.58 15.32 11.58
CA ASP A 111 -6.01 16.64 12.07
C ASP A 111 -5.11 17.80 11.57
N LEU A 112 -3.88 17.51 11.11
CA LEU A 112 -2.98 18.49 10.53
C LEU A 112 -3.43 19.01 9.15
N TYR A 113 -4.36 18.33 8.46
CA TYR A 113 -4.67 18.61 7.07
C TYR A 113 -6.15 18.95 6.85
N PRO A 114 -6.47 19.96 5.98
CA PRO A 114 -7.82 20.50 5.86
C PRO A 114 -8.89 19.47 5.47
N VAL A 115 -8.54 18.50 4.63
CA VAL A 115 -9.49 17.45 4.23
C VAL A 115 -9.31 16.20 5.09
N GLY A 116 -8.08 15.88 5.48
CA GLY A 116 -7.79 14.79 6.41
C GLY A 116 -8.57 14.91 7.71
N SER A 117 -8.64 16.11 8.28
CA SER A 117 -9.36 16.39 9.54
C SER A 117 -10.87 16.15 9.49
N ARG A 118 -11.47 16.10 8.29
CA ARG A 118 -12.90 15.76 8.11
C ARG A 118 -13.17 14.27 8.25
N ARG A 119 -12.14 13.44 8.11
CA ARG A 119 -12.18 11.98 8.30
C ARG A 119 -10.98 11.56 9.15
N PRO A 120 -11.02 11.91 10.46
CA PRO A 120 -9.84 11.87 11.33
C PRO A 120 -9.31 10.44 11.57
N HIS A 121 -10.13 9.40 11.40
CA HIS A 121 -9.72 8.01 11.55
C HIS A 121 -9.37 7.32 10.22
N SER A 122 -9.82 7.87 9.08
CA SER A 122 -9.62 7.23 7.76
C SER A 122 -8.21 7.47 7.24
N ARG A 123 -7.39 6.41 7.25
CA ARG A 123 -6.01 6.47 6.78
C ARG A 123 -5.43 5.09 6.52
N TYR A 124 -4.61 4.97 5.48
CA TYR A 124 -3.62 3.90 5.43
C TYR A 124 -2.52 4.19 6.45
N LEU A 125 -2.30 3.27 7.39
CA LEU A 125 -1.34 3.47 8.46
C LEU A 125 0.07 3.04 8.05
N GLY A 126 0.19 1.97 7.28
CA GLY A 126 1.45 1.40 6.84
C GLY A 126 1.38 -0.09 6.59
N GLU A 127 2.54 -0.72 6.51
CA GLU A 127 2.69 -2.14 6.25
C GLU A 127 3.47 -2.87 7.32
N ILE A 128 3.17 -4.15 7.52
CA ILE A 128 3.91 -5.10 8.36
C ILE A 128 4.69 -6.01 7.41
N LEU A 129 5.99 -6.09 7.60
CA LEU A 129 6.91 -6.94 6.87
C LEU A 129 7.14 -8.25 7.62
N HIS A 130 7.35 -9.33 6.87
CA HIS A 130 7.90 -10.56 7.43
C HIS A 130 9.30 -10.34 8.01
N CYS A 131 9.63 -11.00 9.10
CA CYS A 131 11.00 -11.10 9.57
C CYS A 131 11.28 -12.46 10.24
N LYS A 132 12.55 -12.85 10.24
CA LYS A 132 13.00 -14.10 10.86
C LYS A 132 13.14 -13.99 12.39
N ASP A 133 13.59 -12.84 12.88
CA ASP A 133 13.75 -12.49 14.28
C ASP A 133 13.43 -11.00 14.47
N ARG A 134 12.26 -10.73 15.01
CA ARG A 134 11.72 -9.38 15.21
C ARG A 134 12.57 -8.55 16.17
N HIS A 135 13.07 -9.15 17.23
CA HIS A 135 13.86 -8.44 18.23
C HIS A 135 15.22 -8.04 17.68
N GLN A 136 15.86 -8.95 16.95
CA GLN A 136 17.15 -8.67 16.30
C GLN A 136 17.00 -7.60 15.22
N VAL A 137 15.97 -7.69 14.34
CA VAL A 137 15.68 -6.68 13.32
C VAL A 137 15.48 -5.30 13.95
N VAL A 138 14.64 -5.19 14.98
CA VAL A 138 14.40 -3.92 15.67
C VAL A 138 15.67 -3.37 16.31
N SER A 139 16.47 -4.20 16.95
CA SER A 139 17.74 -3.79 17.55
C SER A 139 18.71 -3.21 16.50
N LEU A 140 18.86 -3.89 15.36
CA LEU A 140 19.70 -3.42 14.27
C LEU A 140 19.17 -2.12 13.64
N GLN A 141 17.86 -1.99 13.47
CA GLN A 141 17.25 -0.77 12.96
C GLN A 141 17.40 0.41 13.93
N GLN A 142 17.30 0.17 15.24
CA GLN A 142 17.54 1.20 16.27
C GLN A 142 19.00 1.68 16.28
N GLN A 143 19.98 0.82 16.03
CA GLN A 143 21.38 1.19 15.86
C GLN A 143 21.59 2.11 14.62
N ARG A 144 20.68 2.02 13.64
CA ARG A 144 20.61 2.88 12.44
C ARG A 144 19.68 4.11 12.64
N GLU A 145 19.37 4.44 13.92
CA GLU A 145 18.56 5.58 14.35
C GLU A 145 17.06 5.51 14.01
N PHE A 146 16.55 4.39 13.48
CA PHE A 146 15.12 4.22 13.32
C PHE A 146 14.41 4.07 14.66
N ARG A 147 13.25 4.69 14.80
CA ARG A 147 12.50 4.75 16.06
C ARG A 147 11.29 3.83 16.02
N PHE A 148 11.08 3.10 17.11
CA PHE A 148 9.97 2.18 17.28
C PHE A 148 9.09 2.57 18.47
N PHE A 149 7.82 2.15 18.43
CA PHE A 149 6.95 2.21 19.59
C PHE A 149 7.41 1.19 20.64
N GLN A 150 7.36 1.60 21.90
CA GLN A 150 7.58 0.67 23.02
C GLN A 150 6.31 -0.18 23.22
N VAL A 151 6.45 -1.35 23.89
CA VAL A 151 5.33 -2.29 24.11
C VAL A 151 4.13 -1.62 24.77
N GLY A 152 4.34 -0.78 25.79
CA GLY A 152 3.25 -0.02 26.42
C GLY A 152 2.53 0.93 25.45
N GLN A 153 3.27 1.59 24.56
CA GLN A 153 2.69 2.47 23.54
C GLN A 153 1.91 1.68 22.48
N LEU A 154 2.34 0.47 22.10
CA LEU A 154 1.57 -0.40 21.20
C LEU A 154 0.24 -0.82 21.83
N ALA A 155 0.22 -1.11 23.12
CA ALA A 155 -1.02 -1.40 23.85
C ALA A 155 -1.95 -0.17 23.92
N GLU A 156 -1.39 1.04 24.08
CA GLU A 156 -2.17 2.28 24.02
C GLU A 156 -2.77 2.52 22.64
N LEU A 157 -2.03 2.21 21.57
CA LEU A 157 -2.47 2.30 20.19
C LEU A 157 -3.41 1.16 19.78
N ASP A 158 -3.53 0.15 20.65
CA ASP A 158 -4.38 -1.01 20.40
C ASP A 158 -4.00 -1.72 19.09
N LEU A 159 -2.72 -2.03 18.94
CA LEU A 159 -2.10 -2.74 17.81
C LEU A 159 -1.65 -4.14 18.23
N PRO A 160 -1.51 -5.10 17.29
CA PRO A 160 -1.10 -6.46 17.62
C PRO A 160 0.23 -6.50 18.41
N LEU A 161 0.27 -7.26 19.51
CA LEU A 161 1.41 -7.30 20.43
C LEU A 161 2.59 -8.10 19.88
N ASN A 162 2.35 -8.98 18.93
CA ASN A 162 3.39 -9.75 18.26
C ASN A 162 4.00 -9.05 17.04
N VAL A 163 3.76 -7.75 16.91
CA VAL A 163 4.33 -6.88 15.86
C VAL A 163 5.19 -5.81 16.53
N SER A 164 6.36 -5.50 15.98
CA SER A 164 7.12 -4.30 16.33
C SER A 164 6.89 -3.24 15.25
N ILE A 165 6.53 -2.04 15.64
CA ILE A 165 6.07 -1.00 14.72
C ILE A 165 6.94 0.25 14.89
N SER A 166 7.44 0.80 13.78
CA SER A 166 8.18 2.06 13.74
C SER A 166 7.30 3.24 14.14
N LYS A 167 7.89 4.32 14.57
CA LYS A 167 7.18 5.62 14.59
C LYS A 167 6.80 6.00 13.16
N PRO A 168 5.72 6.79 12.96
CA PRO A 168 5.37 7.29 11.65
C PRO A 168 6.55 8.01 10.99
N SER A 169 6.79 7.70 9.73
CA SER A 169 7.81 8.36 8.92
C SER A 169 7.57 9.87 8.86
N PRO A 170 8.57 10.72 9.00
CA PRO A 170 8.42 12.17 8.80
C PRO A 170 8.11 12.53 7.34
N TYR A 171 8.36 11.63 6.39
CA TYR A 171 8.23 11.86 4.96
C TYR A 171 6.90 11.34 4.38
N THR A 172 6.50 10.13 4.79
CA THR A 172 5.30 9.46 4.29
C THR A 172 4.17 9.43 5.31
N GLN A 173 4.48 9.66 6.58
CA GLN A 173 3.60 9.48 7.74
C GLN A 173 3.04 8.05 7.88
N ASN A 174 3.57 7.10 7.14
CA ASN A 174 3.26 5.69 7.29
C ASN A 174 4.19 5.04 8.33
N ILE A 175 3.75 3.94 8.88
CA ILE A 175 4.54 3.06 9.75
C ILE A 175 5.07 1.86 8.97
N VAL A 176 6.17 1.28 9.43
CA VAL A 176 6.65 -0.03 9.02
C VAL A 176 6.71 -0.93 10.24
N GLY A 177 6.07 -2.08 10.14
CA GLY A 177 6.08 -3.09 11.19
C GLY A 177 6.88 -4.32 10.79
N TYR A 178 7.25 -5.14 11.79
CA TYR A 178 7.88 -6.45 11.61
C TYR A 178 7.13 -7.50 12.40
N MET A 179 6.88 -8.66 11.77
CA MET A 179 6.30 -9.83 12.43
C MET A 179 6.97 -11.11 11.97
N GLU A 180 6.99 -12.08 12.86
CA GLU A 180 7.40 -13.46 12.59
C GLU A 180 6.17 -14.29 12.23
N ARG A 181 6.29 -15.21 11.27
CA ARG A 181 5.29 -16.25 11.06
C ARG A 181 5.47 -17.34 12.12
N GLN A 182 4.40 -18.02 12.48
CA GLN A 182 4.47 -19.19 13.35
C GLN A 182 5.09 -20.40 12.63
N THR A 183 5.39 -21.46 13.41
CA THR A 183 6.11 -22.67 12.97
C THR A 183 5.56 -23.33 11.70
N ASP A 184 4.26 -23.20 11.41
CA ASP A 184 3.62 -23.76 10.22
C ASP A 184 3.45 -22.73 9.09
N ASN A 185 4.27 -21.68 9.08
CA ASN A 185 4.20 -20.58 8.13
C ASN A 185 2.87 -19.79 8.17
N ILE A 186 2.18 -19.82 9.32
CA ILE A 186 0.86 -19.21 9.51
C ILE A 186 1.01 -17.79 10.05
N ARG A 187 0.24 -16.84 9.50
CA ARG A 187 0.09 -15.48 10.04
C ARG A 187 -0.97 -15.47 11.14
N VAL A 188 -0.56 -15.09 12.35
CA VAL A 188 -1.45 -14.93 13.50
C VAL A 188 -1.21 -13.56 14.13
N TYR A 189 -2.28 -12.84 14.38
CA TYR A 189 -2.24 -11.54 15.04
C TYR A 189 -2.67 -11.68 16.51
N GLN A 190 -1.77 -11.40 17.44
CA GLN A 190 -2.08 -11.45 18.87
C GLN A 190 -2.73 -10.12 19.31
N HIS A 191 -4.05 -10.06 19.14
CA HIS A 191 -4.79 -8.84 19.39
C HIS A 191 -6.26 -9.14 19.69
N GLY A 192 -6.75 -8.74 20.87
CA GLY A 192 -8.15 -8.91 21.26
C GLY A 192 -8.68 -10.34 21.21
N ASN A 193 -10.01 -10.46 21.12
CA ASN A 193 -10.71 -11.73 20.96
C ASN A 193 -10.97 -12.00 19.48
N CYS A 194 -10.67 -13.20 19.03
CA CYS A 194 -10.91 -13.63 17.65
C CYS A 194 -12.38 -14.09 17.52
N ILE A 195 -13.18 -13.34 16.75
CA ILE A 195 -14.61 -13.61 16.56
C ILE A 195 -14.99 -13.54 15.07
N ILE A 196 -16.04 -14.24 14.69
CA ILE A 196 -16.73 -13.99 13.42
C ILE A 196 -17.83 -12.95 13.69
N LEU A 197 -17.71 -11.79 13.05
CA LEU A 197 -18.71 -10.74 13.14
C LEU A 197 -19.76 -10.94 12.03
N PRO A 198 -21.03 -11.25 12.37
CA PRO A 198 -22.04 -11.62 11.37
C PRO A 198 -22.25 -10.55 10.29
N GLN A 199 -22.19 -9.26 10.67
CA GLN A 199 -22.36 -8.15 9.74
C GLN A 199 -21.20 -8.06 8.73
N ALA A 200 -19.97 -8.30 9.19
CA ALA A 200 -18.78 -8.31 8.31
C ALA A 200 -18.81 -9.51 7.36
N GLN A 201 -19.22 -10.69 7.85
CA GLN A 201 -19.40 -11.86 7.01
C GLN A 201 -20.48 -11.62 5.93
N ALA A 202 -21.65 -11.13 6.32
CA ALA A 202 -22.73 -10.83 5.38
C ALA A 202 -22.35 -9.76 4.34
N ALA A 203 -21.54 -8.77 4.73
CA ALA A 203 -20.99 -7.76 3.82
C ALA A 203 -20.01 -8.37 2.80
N ASN A 204 -19.11 -9.24 3.27
CA ASN A 204 -18.21 -10.00 2.43
C ASN A 204 -18.98 -10.85 1.41
N ASP A 205 -19.96 -11.62 1.88
CA ASP A 205 -20.74 -12.54 1.03
C ASP A 205 -21.50 -11.74 -0.04
N ARG A 206 -22.12 -10.62 0.32
CA ARG A 206 -22.78 -9.71 -0.63
C ARG A 206 -21.82 -9.21 -1.73
N GLY A 207 -20.58 -8.82 -1.36
CA GLY A 207 -19.57 -8.39 -2.31
C GLY A 207 -19.13 -9.52 -3.25
N LYS A 208 -18.88 -10.72 -2.70
CA LYS A 208 -18.46 -11.90 -3.46
C LYS A 208 -19.55 -12.46 -4.38
N GLU A 209 -20.78 -12.54 -3.91
CA GLU A 209 -21.93 -12.94 -4.75
C GLU A 209 -22.10 -11.97 -5.94
N MET A 210 -21.90 -10.66 -5.69
CA MET A 210 -21.94 -9.67 -6.76
C MET A 210 -20.80 -9.88 -7.75
N GLN A 211 -19.57 -10.12 -7.28
CA GLN A 211 -18.39 -10.37 -8.11
C GLN A 211 -18.60 -11.61 -9.01
N GLU A 212 -19.17 -12.69 -8.46
CA GLU A 212 -19.52 -13.90 -9.20
C GLU A 212 -20.63 -13.64 -10.24
N ARG A 213 -21.71 -12.93 -9.85
CA ARG A 213 -22.81 -12.57 -10.74
C ARG A 213 -22.36 -11.72 -11.92
N LEU A 214 -21.36 -10.86 -11.71
CA LEU A 214 -20.77 -10.02 -12.74
C LEU A 214 -19.76 -10.79 -13.62
N GLY A 215 -19.36 -12.01 -13.23
CA GLY A 215 -18.40 -12.84 -13.96
C GLY A 215 -16.97 -12.30 -13.98
N ILE A 216 -16.60 -11.50 -12.97
CA ILE A 216 -15.27 -10.86 -12.92
C ILE A 216 -14.31 -11.50 -11.90
N LYS A 217 -14.79 -12.44 -11.10
CA LYS A 217 -14.02 -13.09 -10.02
C LYS A 217 -12.68 -13.63 -10.49
N ASP A 218 -12.67 -14.36 -11.61
CA ASP A 218 -11.48 -15.03 -12.13
C ASP A 218 -10.52 -14.11 -12.86
N PHE A 219 -10.88 -12.83 -13.03
CA PHE A 219 -10.03 -11.82 -13.66
C PHE A 219 -9.20 -11.04 -12.63
N LEU A 220 -9.65 -10.99 -11.38
CA LEU A 220 -8.98 -10.24 -10.32
C LEU A 220 -7.86 -11.06 -9.68
N CYS A 221 -6.68 -10.51 -9.66
CA CYS A 221 -5.46 -11.08 -9.08
C CYS A 221 -5.05 -10.31 -7.81
N PRO A 222 -4.03 -10.77 -7.07
CA PRO A 222 -3.50 -10.06 -5.91
C PRO A 222 -3.05 -8.63 -6.20
N VAL A 223 -2.67 -7.92 -5.14
CA VAL A 223 -2.17 -6.53 -5.21
C VAL A 223 -0.86 -6.49 -5.99
N ASP A 224 -0.81 -5.66 -7.02
CA ASP A 224 0.37 -5.37 -7.84
C ASP A 224 1.31 -4.39 -7.14
N HIS A 225 0.76 -3.25 -6.70
CA HIS A 225 1.55 -2.22 -6.02
C HIS A 225 0.74 -1.34 -5.08
N LEU A 226 1.48 -0.62 -4.22
CA LEU A 226 0.98 0.34 -3.25
C LEU A 226 1.61 1.70 -3.51
N ALA A 227 0.84 2.69 -3.93
CA ALA A 227 1.37 4.00 -4.29
C ALA A 227 1.11 5.06 -3.22
N THR A 228 2.18 5.62 -2.70
CA THR A 228 2.19 6.68 -1.69
C THR A 228 2.50 8.02 -2.32
N ARG A 229 1.65 9.03 -2.10
CA ARG A 229 1.90 10.41 -2.48
C ARG A 229 2.66 11.15 -1.41
N ILE A 230 3.69 11.88 -1.83
CA ILE A 230 4.61 12.62 -0.95
C ILE A 230 4.90 14.01 -1.51
N TYR A 231 5.43 14.89 -0.67
CA TYR A 231 5.93 16.19 -1.12
C TYR A 231 7.14 16.04 -2.05
N SER A 232 7.28 16.93 -3.03
CA SER A 232 8.41 16.93 -3.98
C SER A 232 9.77 16.92 -3.27
N GLN A 233 9.94 17.74 -2.23
CA GLN A 233 11.19 17.82 -1.48
C GLN A 233 11.53 16.56 -0.66
N ASN A 234 10.57 15.64 -0.48
CA ASN A 234 10.76 14.42 0.30
C ASN A 234 10.91 13.17 -0.57
N ARG A 235 10.91 13.32 -1.89
CA ARG A 235 10.87 12.22 -2.84
C ARG A 235 11.98 11.19 -2.61
N GLU A 236 13.21 11.66 -2.61
CA GLU A 236 14.40 10.80 -2.50
C GLU A 236 14.54 10.21 -1.09
N VAL A 237 14.39 11.05 -0.08
CA VAL A 237 14.57 10.61 1.32
C VAL A 237 13.49 9.67 1.80
N ALA A 238 12.25 9.79 1.32
CA ALA A 238 11.17 8.85 1.61
C ALA A 238 11.47 7.46 1.06
N LEU A 239 11.99 7.38 -0.16
CA LEU A 239 12.38 6.12 -0.77
C LEU A 239 13.57 5.49 -0.06
N LEU A 240 14.62 6.28 0.23
CA LEU A 240 15.80 5.80 0.96
C LEU A 240 15.45 5.29 2.36
N GLU A 241 14.56 6.00 3.08
CA GLU A 241 14.05 5.53 4.37
C GLU A 241 13.37 4.17 4.25
N TYR A 242 12.48 4.00 3.27
CA TYR A 242 11.78 2.74 3.07
C TYR A 242 12.72 1.59 2.70
N LEU A 243 13.70 1.83 1.82
CA LEU A 243 14.73 0.86 1.50
C LEU A 243 15.61 0.51 2.70
N GLY A 244 15.82 1.47 3.61
CA GLY A 244 16.51 1.25 4.87
C GLY A 244 15.75 0.36 5.86
N LEU A 245 14.41 0.47 5.87
CA LEU A 245 13.52 -0.29 6.76
C LEU A 245 13.09 -1.65 6.19
N SER A 246 13.27 -1.90 4.90
CA SER A 246 12.78 -3.10 4.22
C SER A 246 13.89 -3.87 3.51
N SER A 247 13.57 -5.04 2.96
CA SER A 247 14.44 -5.78 2.03
C SER A 247 14.23 -5.38 0.57
N TYR A 248 13.41 -4.34 0.32
CA TYR A 248 13.14 -3.89 -1.02
C TYR A 248 14.38 -3.30 -1.68
N TYR A 249 14.40 -3.30 -3.00
CA TYR A 249 15.43 -2.67 -3.82
C TYR A 249 14.80 -1.62 -4.73
N TYR A 250 15.58 -0.63 -5.11
CA TYR A 250 15.16 0.38 -6.08
C TYR A 250 15.07 -0.27 -7.46
N TRP A 251 13.85 -0.26 -8.03
CA TRP A 251 13.60 -0.86 -9.33
C TRP A 251 13.68 0.17 -10.45
N GLY A 252 13.21 1.40 -10.22
CA GLY A 252 13.29 2.46 -11.22
C GLY A 252 12.46 3.70 -10.91
N SER A 253 12.63 4.70 -11.75
CA SER A 253 11.85 5.94 -11.73
C SER A 253 11.29 6.25 -13.09
N TYR A 254 10.13 6.88 -13.11
CA TYR A 254 9.48 7.42 -14.30
C TYR A 254 9.26 8.91 -14.10
N ASP A 255 9.62 9.69 -15.10
CA ASP A 255 9.30 11.11 -15.23
C ASP A 255 8.16 11.27 -16.24
N ILE A 256 7.01 11.72 -15.74
CA ILE A 256 5.83 12.00 -16.56
C ILE A 256 5.72 13.52 -16.63
N THR A 257 6.53 14.10 -17.52
CA THR A 257 6.75 15.56 -17.60
C THR A 257 5.47 16.33 -17.86
N ASP A 258 4.60 15.83 -18.73
CA ASP A 258 3.30 16.45 -19.08
C ASP A 258 2.30 16.43 -17.93
N GLN A 259 2.51 15.58 -16.92
CA GLN A 259 1.71 15.53 -15.68
C GLN A 259 2.44 16.15 -14.47
N ASN A 260 3.62 16.73 -14.66
CA ASN A 260 4.48 17.19 -13.55
C ASN A 260 4.66 16.13 -12.46
N SER A 261 4.87 14.86 -12.87
CA SER A 261 4.89 13.72 -11.96
C SER A 261 6.17 12.93 -12.07
N SER A 262 6.70 12.52 -10.94
CA SER A 262 7.80 11.55 -10.82
C SER A 262 7.32 10.38 -9.99
N THR A 263 7.44 9.18 -10.56
CA THR A 263 7.06 7.92 -9.92
C THR A 263 8.29 7.07 -9.69
N ASN A 264 8.54 6.71 -8.43
CA ASN A 264 9.71 5.95 -8.02
C ASN A 264 9.25 4.60 -7.48
N VAL A 265 9.80 3.52 -8.03
CA VAL A 265 9.34 2.15 -7.79
C VAL A 265 10.39 1.36 -7.02
N THR A 266 9.94 0.66 -6.00
CA THR A 266 10.73 -0.35 -5.29
C THR A 266 10.02 -1.70 -5.35
N LYS A 267 10.79 -2.79 -5.48
CA LYS A 267 10.29 -4.15 -5.48
C LYS A 267 10.92 -4.97 -4.38
N SER A 268 10.21 -6.00 -3.91
CA SER A 268 10.74 -6.93 -2.91
C SER A 268 11.89 -7.75 -3.49
N ALA A 269 12.96 -7.90 -2.71
CA ALA A 269 14.08 -8.77 -3.07
C ALA A 269 13.71 -10.26 -3.05
N HIS A 270 12.61 -10.61 -2.39
CA HIS A 270 12.14 -11.98 -2.19
C HIS A 270 11.02 -12.40 -3.15
N GLU A 271 10.72 -11.63 -4.18
CA GLU A 271 9.71 -11.98 -5.21
C GLU A 271 9.97 -13.32 -5.90
N LEU A 272 11.22 -13.80 -5.86
CA LEU A 272 11.63 -15.07 -6.45
C LEU A 272 11.33 -16.29 -5.58
N GLN A 273 10.84 -16.11 -4.35
CA GLN A 273 10.58 -17.17 -3.39
C GLN A 273 9.11 -17.15 -2.92
N GLU A 274 8.20 -17.63 -3.76
CA GLU A 274 6.84 -18.05 -3.39
C GLU A 274 5.87 -17.00 -2.79
N SER A 275 6.30 -15.82 -2.34
CA SER A 275 5.41 -14.77 -1.84
C SER A 275 5.40 -13.57 -2.79
N ARG A 276 4.23 -13.25 -3.32
CA ARG A 276 4.02 -12.04 -4.13
C ARG A 276 3.85 -10.83 -3.20
N SER A 277 4.96 -10.16 -2.91
CA SER A 277 4.89 -8.89 -2.20
C SER A 277 4.65 -7.76 -3.19
N PRO A 278 3.63 -6.91 -3.00
CA PRO A 278 3.34 -5.80 -3.89
C PRO A 278 4.52 -4.83 -3.96
N ALA A 279 4.75 -4.23 -5.13
CA ALA A 279 5.74 -3.17 -5.25
C ALA A 279 5.31 -1.96 -4.40
N LYS A 280 6.28 -1.22 -3.86
CA LYS A 280 6.02 0.05 -3.17
C LYS A 280 6.43 1.19 -4.08
N VAL A 281 5.49 2.09 -4.31
CA VAL A 281 5.64 3.21 -5.25
C VAL A 281 5.53 4.53 -4.49
N PHE A 282 6.43 5.46 -4.81
CA PHE A 282 6.45 6.81 -4.26
C PHE A 282 6.27 7.80 -5.39
N THR A 283 5.17 8.56 -5.34
CA THR A 283 4.83 9.55 -6.34
C THR A 283 4.92 10.95 -5.77
N ALA A 284 5.65 11.82 -6.46
CA ALA A 284 5.77 13.24 -6.15
C ALA A 284 5.59 14.09 -7.41
N ASN A 285 5.35 15.38 -7.28
CA ASN A 285 5.51 16.28 -8.40
C ASN A 285 7.00 16.55 -8.68
N ASN A 286 7.36 16.77 -9.96
CA ASN A 286 8.72 17.16 -10.34
C ASN A 286 9.05 18.55 -9.81
N HIS A 287 8.07 19.45 -9.84
CA HIS A 287 8.18 20.81 -9.33
C HIS A 287 7.21 21.03 -8.17
N PRO A 288 7.64 21.62 -7.04
CA PRO A 288 6.76 21.94 -5.93
C PRO A 288 5.72 22.98 -6.35
N TYR A 289 4.57 22.94 -5.68
CA TYR A 289 3.41 23.80 -6.00
C TYR A 289 3.78 25.31 -6.03
N CYS A 290 4.67 25.73 -5.14
CA CYS A 290 5.06 27.15 -5.01
C CYS A 290 5.85 27.72 -6.19
N VAL A 291 6.38 26.87 -7.08
CA VAL A 291 7.12 27.30 -8.28
C VAL A 291 6.32 27.17 -9.57
N ASN A 292 5.06 26.72 -9.49
CA ASN A 292 4.19 26.64 -10.65
C ASN A 292 3.75 28.04 -11.08
N HIS A 293 3.88 28.31 -12.38
CA HIS A 293 3.34 29.50 -13.04
C HIS A 293 1.93 29.23 -13.60
N LEU A 294 1.22 30.26 -13.99
CA LEU A 294 -0.16 30.15 -14.50
C LEU A 294 -0.28 29.30 -15.77
N ASP A 295 0.76 29.22 -16.55
CA ASP A 295 0.87 28.44 -17.79
C ASP A 295 1.50 27.06 -17.61
N GLN A 296 1.91 26.70 -16.38
CA GLN A 296 2.44 25.39 -16.05
C GLN A 296 1.32 24.43 -15.63
N LEU A 297 1.60 23.13 -15.80
CA LEU A 297 0.70 22.08 -15.36
C LEU A 297 0.47 22.16 -13.84
N PRO A 298 -0.75 21.84 -13.38
CA PRO A 298 -1.04 21.78 -11.96
C PRO A 298 -0.16 20.74 -11.27
N SER A 299 -0.01 20.86 -9.98
CA SER A 299 0.71 19.91 -9.13
C SER A 299 -0.28 19.01 -8.38
N PRO A 300 -0.87 17.98 -9.01
CA PRO A 300 -1.96 17.20 -8.42
C PRO A 300 -1.51 16.41 -7.19
N THR A 301 -0.25 15.95 -7.16
CA THR A 301 0.31 15.25 -6.00
C THR A 301 0.52 16.20 -4.82
N GLU A 302 1.12 17.38 -5.06
CA GLU A 302 1.27 18.41 -4.01
C GLU A 302 -0.10 18.86 -3.47
N ASN A 303 -1.09 19.05 -4.35
CA ASN A 303 -2.46 19.38 -3.94
C ASN A 303 -3.06 18.29 -3.04
N PHE A 304 -2.90 17.04 -3.41
CA PHE A 304 -3.35 15.94 -2.58
C PHE A 304 -2.67 15.96 -1.21
N VAL A 305 -1.33 16.04 -1.18
CA VAL A 305 -0.56 15.98 0.06
C VAL A 305 -0.85 17.18 0.99
N ARG A 306 -1.08 18.36 0.43
CA ARG A 306 -1.46 19.55 1.22
C ARG A 306 -2.83 19.42 1.88
N ASN A 307 -3.74 18.69 1.26
CA ASN A 307 -5.11 18.53 1.75
C ASN A 307 -5.30 17.31 2.65
N TYR A 308 -4.57 16.22 2.39
CA TYR A 308 -4.73 14.93 3.08
C TYR A 308 -3.51 14.51 3.90
N GLY A 309 -2.36 15.14 3.69
CA GLY A 309 -1.06 14.70 4.18
C GLY A 309 -0.40 13.65 3.29
N PRO A 310 0.93 13.42 3.46
CA PRO A 310 1.61 12.30 2.83
C PRO A 310 0.95 10.99 3.27
N ARG A 311 0.55 10.16 2.31
CA ARG A 311 -0.10 8.87 2.58
C ARG A 311 -0.25 8.01 1.34
N LEU A 312 -0.64 6.75 1.54
CA LEU A 312 -1.09 5.91 0.45
C LEU A 312 -2.25 6.59 -0.30
N HIS A 313 -2.16 6.61 -1.62
CA HIS A 313 -3.19 7.15 -2.51
C HIS A 313 -4.05 6.03 -3.10
N HIS A 314 -3.42 4.96 -3.58
CA HIS A 314 -4.13 3.84 -4.18
C HIS A 314 -3.47 2.50 -3.88
N ILE A 315 -4.31 1.47 -3.96
CA ILE A 315 -3.94 0.07 -3.99
C ILE A 315 -4.22 -0.41 -5.40
N ALA A 316 -3.19 -0.88 -6.10
CA ALA A 316 -3.35 -1.44 -7.43
C ALA A 316 -3.66 -2.93 -7.36
N VAL A 317 -4.78 -3.35 -7.94
CA VAL A 317 -5.20 -4.74 -8.09
C VAL A 317 -4.84 -5.19 -9.50
N GLU A 318 -4.06 -6.26 -9.60
CA GLU A 318 -3.73 -6.84 -10.90
C GLU A 318 -4.98 -7.46 -11.53
N VAL A 319 -5.17 -7.21 -12.82
CA VAL A 319 -6.14 -7.91 -13.66
C VAL A 319 -5.38 -8.87 -14.55
N LYS A 320 -5.80 -10.13 -14.57
CA LYS A 320 -5.20 -11.19 -15.37
C LYS A 320 -5.07 -10.80 -16.83
N ASP A 321 -3.95 -11.12 -17.46
CA ASP A 321 -3.83 -10.96 -18.91
C ASP A 321 -4.80 -11.87 -19.65
N GLY A 322 -5.58 -11.28 -20.54
CA GLY A 322 -6.56 -11.96 -21.34
C GLY A 322 -7.63 -11.04 -21.92
N GLN A 323 -8.38 -11.59 -22.85
CA GLN A 323 -9.47 -10.87 -23.53
C GLN A 323 -10.61 -11.81 -23.89
N VAL A 324 -11.82 -11.25 -24.00
CA VAL A 324 -13.03 -11.94 -24.49
C VAL A 324 -13.63 -11.10 -25.61
N ASN A 325 -13.84 -11.70 -26.77
CA ASN A 325 -14.40 -11.03 -27.95
C ASN A 325 -13.67 -9.72 -28.33
N GLY A 326 -12.33 -9.70 -28.18
CA GLY A 326 -11.52 -8.53 -28.50
C GLY A 326 -11.53 -7.42 -27.45
N ARG A 327 -12.19 -7.63 -26.29
CA ARG A 327 -12.17 -6.72 -25.15
C ARG A 327 -11.23 -7.26 -24.08
N GLU A 328 -10.35 -6.43 -23.56
CA GLU A 328 -9.44 -6.77 -22.49
C GLU A 328 -10.20 -7.03 -21.16
N TYR A 329 -9.68 -7.91 -20.31
CA TYR A 329 -10.32 -8.22 -19.04
C TYR A 329 -10.47 -6.99 -18.14
N ILE A 330 -9.52 -6.05 -18.16
CA ILE A 330 -9.65 -4.79 -17.42
C ILE A 330 -10.88 -3.98 -17.83
N ASP A 331 -11.20 -3.95 -19.13
CA ASP A 331 -12.39 -3.23 -19.61
C ASP A 331 -13.69 -3.88 -19.13
N LEU A 332 -13.70 -5.23 -19.06
CA LEU A 332 -14.84 -5.99 -18.54
C LEU A 332 -15.02 -5.76 -17.06
N VAL A 333 -13.93 -5.77 -16.28
CA VAL A 333 -13.94 -5.50 -14.84
C VAL A 333 -14.45 -4.10 -14.55
N VAL A 334 -13.93 -3.10 -15.26
CA VAL A 334 -14.30 -1.69 -15.08
C VAL A 334 -15.77 -1.46 -15.40
N ASP A 335 -16.26 -1.93 -16.55
CA ASP A 335 -17.68 -1.79 -16.94
C ASP A 335 -18.62 -2.48 -15.95
N ALA A 336 -18.25 -3.67 -15.49
CA ALA A 336 -19.04 -4.43 -14.53
C ALA A 336 -19.18 -3.69 -13.19
N ILE A 337 -18.08 -3.14 -12.66
CA ILE A 337 -18.04 -2.42 -11.39
C ILE A 337 -18.66 -1.02 -11.53
N ALA A 338 -18.43 -0.32 -12.66
CA ALA A 338 -19.07 0.96 -12.95
C ALA A 338 -20.60 0.81 -13.04
N GLY A 339 -21.08 -0.32 -13.59
CA GLY A 339 -22.50 -0.67 -13.61
C GLY A 339 -23.13 -0.85 -12.22
N GLN A 340 -22.33 -1.01 -11.16
CA GLN A 340 -22.78 -1.01 -9.76
C GLN A 340 -22.69 0.38 -9.10
N GLY A 341 -22.43 1.44 -9.87
CA GLY A 341 -22.39 2.81 -9.40
C GLY A 341 -21.03 3.31 -8.93
N LYS A 342 -19.96 2.51 -9.05
CA LYS A 342 -18.61 2.98 -8.74
C LYS A 342 -18.07 3.86 -9.85
N GLY A 343 -17.62 5.07 -9.50
CA GLY A 343 -16.99 5.98 -10.46
C GLY A 343 -15.58 5.53 -10.85
N PHE A 344 -15.19 5.85 -12.08
CA PHE A 344 -13.82 5.68 -12.58
C PHE A 344 -13.37 6.96 -13.29
N LEU A 345 -12.07 7.11 -13.50
CA LEU A 345 -11.56 8.12 -14.44
C LEU A 345 -12.12 7.86 -15.83
N LEU A 346 -12.30 8.94 -16.59
CA LEU A 346 -13.01 8.90 -17.87
C LEU A 346 -12.37 7.97 -18.92
N GLU A 347 -11.05 7.82 -18.89
CA GLU A 347 -10.30 7.03 -19.86
C GLU A 347 -9.32 6.08 -19.17
N THR A 348 -9.21 4.88 -19.71
CA THR A 348 -8.19 3.92 -19.36
C THR A 348 -6.87 4.34 -20.00
N ILE A 349 -5.79 4.34 -19.24
CA ILE A 349 -4.46 4.74 -19.70
C ILE A 349 -3.71 3.50 -20.19
N GLY A 350 -3.03 3.62 -21.33
CA GLY A 350 -2.21 2.55 -21.90
C GLY A 350 -2.97 1.57 -22.80
N SER A 351 -2.23 0.64 -23.37
CA SER A 351 -2.73 -0.35 -24.33
C SER A 351 -1.88 -1.62 -24.32
N ARG A 352 -2.38 -2.68 -25.00
CA ARG A 352 -1.63 -3.94 -25.18
C ARG A 352 -0.28 -3.71 -25.87
N ASN A 353 -0.21 -2.80 -26.82
CA ASN A 353 1.02 -2.48 -27.54
C ASN A 353 2.06 -1.75 -26.67
N GLU A 354 1.60 -1.04 -25.65
CA GLU A 354 2.45 -0.37 -24.66
C GLU A 354 2.83 -1.29 -23.50
N GLY A 355 2.25 -2.50 -23.44
CA GLY A 355 2.56 -3.51 -22.44
C GLY A 355 1.76 -3.40 -21.15
N LEU A 356 1.02 -2.31 -20.94
CA LEU A 356 0.25 -2.03 -19.73
C LEU A 356 -1.04 -1.29 -20.05
N LYS A 357 -2.09 -1.60 -19.29
CA LYS A 357 -3.34 -0.84 -19.26
C LYS A 357 -3.77 -0.64 -17.83
N GLN A 358 -4.17 0.58 -17.47
CA GLN A 358 -4.52 0.93 -16.09
C GLN A 358 -5.68 1.94 -16.03
N ILE A 359 -6.42 1.91 -14.93
CA ILE A 359 -7.49 2.85 -14.63
C ILE A 359 -7.70 2.98 -13.13
N PHE A 360 -8.07 4.16 -12.68
CA PHE A 360 -8.31 4.50 -11.28
C PHE A 360 -9.80 4.64 -10.99
N SER A 361 -10.28 4.01 -9.93
CA SER A 361 -11.61 4.27 -9.41
C SER A 361 -11.70 5.66 -8.78
N SER A 362 -12.91 6.15 -8.54
CA SER A 362 -13.12 7.21 -7.56
C SER A 362 -12.69 6.74 -6.16
N ALA A 363 -12.28 7.68 -5.31
CA ALA A 363 -11.95 7.36 -3.92
C ALA A 363 -13.14 6.72 -3.20
N SER A 364 -12.85 5.75 -2.34
CA SER A 364 -13.85 5.11 -1.49
C SER A 364 -14.47 6.12 -0.52
N ASP A 365 -15.79 6.09 -0.38
CA ASP A 365 -16.50 6.88 0.62
C ASP A 365 -16.20 6.42 2.05
N PHE A 366 -15.70 5.21 2.23
CA PHE A 366 -15.43 4.61 3.54
C PHE A 366 -13.98 4.80 4.00
N SER A 367 -13.01 4.66 3.10
CA SER A 367 -11.57 4.70 3.43
C SER A 367 -10.82 5.88 2.82
N SER A 368 -11.40 6.57 1.84
CA SER A 368 -10.73 7.57 0.99
C SER A 368 -9.60 7.01 0.12
N LEU A 369 -9.43 5.69 0.04
CA LEU A 369 -8.48 5.03 -0.83
C LEU A 369 -9.07 4.82 -2.23
N ILE A 370 -8.20 4.78 -3.20
CA ILE A 370 -8.52 4.50 -4.60
C ILE A 370 -8.09 3.07 -4.89
N ILE A 371 -8.90 2.34 -5.64
CA ILE A 371 -8.48 1.10 -6.29
C ILE A 371 -8.05 1.43 -7.71
N GLU A 372 -6.84 1.05 -8.06
CA GLU A 372 -6.36 1.03 -9.44
C GLU A 372 -6.50 -0.39 -9.98
N TYR A 373 -6.95 -0.54 -11.21
CA TYR A 373 -6.82 -1.80 -11.94
C TYR A 373 -5.68 -1.71 -12.92
N VAL A 374 -4.84 -2.76 -12.94
CA VAL A 374 -3.66 -2.85 -13.80
C VAL A 374 -3.68 -4.17 -14.53
N GLN A 375 -3.73 -4.14 -15.86
CA GLN A 375 -3.54 -5.33 -16.70
C GLN A 375 -2.20 -5.21 -17.43
N ARG A 376 -1.27 -6.14 -17.13
CA ARG A 376 0.02 -6.24 -17.81
C ARG A 376 -0.10 -7.25 -18.93
N PHE A 377 0.55 -6.98 -20.06
CA PHE A 377 0.48 -7.82 -21.24
C PHE A 377 1.78 -8.56 -21.45
N GLY A 378 1.69 -9.92 -21.56
CA GLY A 378 2.86 -10.76 -21.70
C GLY A 378 3.82 -10.61 -20.50
N ASP A 379 5.11 -10.48 -20.79
CA ASP A 379 6.18 -10.39 -19.77
C ASP A 379 6.50 -8.94 -19.36
N PHE A 380 5.60 -7.99 -19.63
CA PHE A 380 5.85 -6.59 -19.31
C PHE A 380 5.91 -6.37 -17.79
N GLN A 381 7.02 -5.78 -17.32
CA GLN A 381 7.29 -5.54 -15.90
C GLN A 381 7.32 -4.05 -15.54
N GLY A 382 7.05 -3.16 -16.48
CA GLY A 382 7.06 -1.72 -16.31
C GLY A 382 5.81 -1.21 -15.58
N PHE A 383 5.81 0.09 -15.24
CA PHE A 383 4.69 0.79 -14.57
C PHE A 383 4.07 1.88 -15.45
N PHE A 384 4.69 2.20 -16.57
CA PHE A 384 4.21 3.12 -17.60
C PHE A 384 4.70 2.70 -18.98
#